data_3ffee99f81e13d0a2d5126539f526d47
#
_entry.id   3ffee99f81e13d0a2d5126539f526d47
#
_cell.length_a   1.000
_cell.length_b   1.000
_cell.length_c   1.000
_cell.angle_alpha   90.00
_cell.angle_beta   90.00
_cell.angle_gamma   90.00
#
_symmetry.space_group_name_H-M   'P 1'
#
loop_
_entity.id
_entity.type
_entity.pdbx_description
1 polymer ?
#
loop_
_entity_poly.entity_id
_entity_poly.type
_entity_poly.pdbx_seq_one_letter_code
_entity_poly.pdbx_strand_id
1 'polypeptide(L)'
;MRTIHLRALSVGALAFLTFAGGVSAQTTSSAVLNSLEVQELIKRAQPADHARLEVHFAVLAEQYAAEAKRHSAMAQAFIASPIRRTAANPAADHCKRLEQLNLQSAATLRQLAAYHEGLGAGKTSAKPRGAERFEGGAGAPAPTTEELTALAAKANTPADHNALQEYFLTAAKRYTANANEHVAMAQAYRGTRISQAAVHCDRLAALSRDEAKEATEAAAMHKQLAGVVR
;
A
#
# COMPACT_ATOMS: atom_id res chain seq x y z
N MET A 1 -15.19 -56.55 -61.71
CA MET A 1 -14.57 -55.85 -62.87
C MET A 1 -14.23 -54.44 -62.46
N ARG A 2 -12.96 -54.09 -62.71
CA ARG A 2 -12.39 -52.70 -62.76
C ARG A 2 -12.26 -51.96 -61.43
N THR A 3 -11.22 -51.35 -61.12
CA THR A 3 -9.80 -51.25 -61.55
C THR A 3 -9.10 -50.42 -60.44
N ILE A 4 -7.94 -50.86 -60.08
CA ILE A 4 -7.00 -50.24 -59.18
C ILE A 4 -6.44 -48.96 -59.82
N HIS A 5 -6.38 -47.87 -59.12
CA HIS A 5 -5.43 -46.79 -59.38
C HIS A 5 -4.68 -46.37 -58.13
N LEU A 6 -3.44 -46.81 -58.12
CA LEU A 6 -2.35 -46.28 -57.29
C LEU A 6 -2.06 -44.81 -57.75
N ARG A 7 -1.91 -43.89 -56.83
CA ARG A 7 -1.13 -42.68 -57.05
C ARG A 7 -0.34 -42.33 -55.79
N ALA A 8 0.88 -42.53 -56.00
CA ALA A 8 2.13 -41.88 -55.61
C ALA A 8 2.18 -40.96 -54.39
N LEU A 9 3.13 -41.32 -53.53
CA LEU A 9 3.71 -40.54 -52.41
C LEU A 9 4.30 -39.24 -52.89
N SER A 10 4.07 -38.17 -52.08
CA SER A 10 4.95 -37.00 -52.06
C SER A 10 5.38 -36.78 -50.62
N VAL A 11 6.63 -37.09 -50.35
CA VAL A 11 7.34 -36.78 -49.10
C VAL A 11 7.69 -35.33 -49.09
N GLY A 12 6.95 -34.51 -48.31
CA GLY A 12 7.28 -33.14 -48.02
C GLY A 12 8.08 -33.06 -46.73
N ALA A 13 9.39 -32.80 -46.86
CA ALA A 13 10.25 -32.54 -45.73
C ALA A 13 9.88 -31.19 -45.08
N LEU A 14 9.25 -31.20 -43.91
CA LEU A 14 9.05 -30.02 -43.11
C LEU A 14 10.31 -29.75 -42.28
N ALA A 15 11.07 -28.73 -42.66
CA ALA A 15 12.18 -28.19 -41.87
C ALA A 15 11.60 -27.51 -40.63
N PHE A 16 11.81 -28.06 -39.46
CA PHE A 16 11.55 -27.40 -38.16
C PHE A 16 12.66 -26.39 -37.92
N LEU A 17 12.38 -25.12 -38.19
CA LEU A 17 13.16 -24.00 -37.67
C LEU A 17 12.80 -23.82 -36.20
N THR A 18 13.62 -24.36 -35.31
CA THR A 18 13.56 -24.07 -33.87
C THR A 18 14.04 -22.65 -33.64
N PHE A 19 13.10 -21.70 -33.58
CA PHE A 19 13.37 -20.39 -33.05
C PHE A 19 13.53 -20.56 -31.51
N ALA A 20 14.78 -20.68 -31.07
CA ALA A 20 15.14 -20.49 -29.67
C ALA A 20 15.00 -19.00 -29.34
N GLY A 21 13.77 -18.51 -29.25
CA GLY A 21 13.45 -17.24 -28.66
C GLY A 21 13.70 -17.35 -27.16
N GLY A 22 14.88 -16.89 -26.71
CA GLY A 22 15.13 -16.69 -25.29
C GLY A 22 14.09 -15.70 -24.75
N VAL A 23 13.08 -16.23 -24.06
CA VAL A 23 12.20 -15.42 -23.22
C VAL A 23 13.06 -14.97 -22.04
N SER A 24 13.72 -13.82 -22.19
CA SER A 24 14.23 -13.09 -21.05
C SER A 24 13.00 -12.72 -20.23
N ALA A 25 12.73 -13.51 -19.19
CA ALA A 25 11.82 -13.11 -18.14
C ALA A 25 12.40 -11.84 -17.53
N GLN A 26 11.97 -10.67 -18.03
CA GLN A 26 12.14 -9.43 -17.32
C GLN A 26 11.33 -9.60 -16.05
N THR A 27 11.98 -9.97 -14.95
CA THR A 27 11.46 -9.79 -13.61
C THR A 27 11.23 -8.29 -13.47
N THR A 28 9.99 -7.86 -13.68
CA THR A 28 9.54 -6.52 -13.29
C THR A 28 9.74 -6.43 -11.80
N SER A 29 10.88 -5.86 -11.39
CA SER A 29 11.17 -5.61 -9.98
C SER A 29 10.04 -4.72 -9.47
N SER A 30 9.23 -5.21 -8.54
CA SER A 30 8.20 -4.42 -7.89
C SER A 30 8.84 -3.15 -7.30
N ALA A 31 8.23 -1.99 -7.54
CA ALA A 31 8.71 -0.73 -6.96
C ALA A 31 8.63 -0.74 -5.43
N VAL A 32 7.74 -1.57 -4.87
CA VAL A 32 7.62 -1.81 -3.44
C VAL A 32 8.36 -3.11 -3.11
N LEU A 33 9.34 -3.00 -2.24
CA LEU A 33 10.14 -4.11 -1.75
C LEU A 33 9.45 -4.77 -0.56
N ASN A 34 9.65 -6.07 -0.38
CA ASN A 34 9.24 -6.72 0.86
C ASN A 34 10.22 -6.41 2.02
N SER A 35 9.79 -6.70 3.24
CA SER A 35 10.55 -6.38 4.45
C SER A 35 11.96 -7.00 4.49
N LEU A 36 12.13 -8.22 3.98
CA LEU A 36 13.44 -8.89 3.93
C LEU A 36 14.36 -8.23 2.90
N GLU A 37 13.84 -7.91 1.71
CA GLU A 37 14.60 -7.18 0.69
C GLU A 37 15.09 -5.83 1.20
N VAL A 38 14.22 -5.07 1.88
CA VAL A 38 14.60 -3.78 2.49
C VAL A 38 15.74 -3.97 3.48
N GLN A 39 15.66 -4.95 4.39
CA GLN A 39 16.70 -5.22 5.37
C GLN A 39 18.04 -5.62 4.71
N GLU A 40 18.01 -6.43 3.66
CA GLU A 40 19.21 -6.80 2.92
C GLU A 40 19.85 -5.60 2.19
N LEU A 41 19.05 -4.72 1.59
CA LEU A 41 19.56 -3.50 0.97
C LEU A 41 20.20 -2.57 2.02
N ILE A 42 19.58 -2.44 3.20
CA ILE A 42 20.10 -1.65 4.32
C ILE A 42 21.45 -2.18 4.79
N LYS A 43 21.61 -3.50 4.92
CA LYS A 43 22.85 -4.13 5.36
C LYS A 43 23.98 -3.94 4.35
N ARG A 44 23.71 -4.10 3.05
CA ARG A 44 24.74 -3.95 2.00
C ARG A 44 25.15 -2.50 1.80
N ALA A 45 24.19 -1.57 1.86
CA ALA A 45 24.35 -0.12 1.75
C ALA A 45 25.24 0.33 0.56
N GLN A 46 25.09 -0.32 -0.61
CA GLN A 46 25.75 0.09 -1.84
C GLN A 46 24.99 1.26 -2.50
N PRO A 47 25.64 2.10 -3.34
CA PRO A 47 24.94 3.20 -4.01
C PRO A 47 23.71 2.77 -4.82
N ALA A 48 23.74 1.60 -5.46
CA ALA A 48 22.59 1.05 -6.17
C ALA A 48 21.47 0.60 -5.22
N ASP A 49 21.79 0.16 -3.99
CA ASP A 49 20.83 -0.21 -2.97
C ASP A 49 20.10 1.03 -2.46
N HIS A 50 20.81 2.15 -2.30
CA HIS A 50 20.20 3.42 -1.91
C HIS A 50 19.20 3.91 -2.95
N ALA A 51 19.48 3.80 -4.25
CA ALA A 51 18.54 4.17 -5.29
C ALA A 51 17.25 3.31 -5.24
N ARG A 52 17.35 2.01 -4.92
CA ARG A 52 16.19 1.13 -4.75
C ARG A 52 15.38 1.47 -3.49
N LEU A 53 16.05 1.81 -2.39
CA LEU A 53 15.41 2.22 -1.14
C LEU A 53 14.71 3.58 -1.30
N GLU A 54 15.33 4.53 -2.01
CA GLU A 54 14.70 5.81 -2.36
C GLU A 54 13.37 5.60 -3.08
N VAL A 55 13.36 4.80 -4.17
CA VAL A 55 12.13 4.50 -4.92
C VAL A 55 11.09 3.82 -4.04
N HIS A 56 11.48 2.83 -3.24
CA HIS A 56 10.57 2.14 -2.32
C HIS A 56 9.90 3.11 -1.35
N PHE A 57 10.66 3.96 -0.66
CA PHE A 57 10.11 4.90 0.32
C PHE A 57 9.29 6.02 -0.35
N ALA A 58 9.65 6.45 -1.55
CA ALA A 58 8.87 7.40 -2.32
C ALA A 58 7.49 6.83 -2.70
N VAL A 59 7.43 5.57 -3.13
CA VAL A 59 6.16 4.90 -3.45
C VAL A 59 5.30 4.72 -2.20
N LEU A 60 5.89 4.31 -1.07
CA LEU A 60 5.15 4.23 0.20
C LEU A 60 4.61 5.60 0.63
N ALA A 61 5.37 6.69 0.43
CA ALA A 61 4.90 8.03 0.74
C ALA A 61 3.64 8.42 -0.05
N GLU A 62 3.58 8.05 -1.33
CA GLU A 62 2.39 8.29 -2.15
C GLU A 62 1.19 7.43 -1.72
N GLN A 63 1.42 6.21 -1.24
CA GLN A 63 0.37 5.36 -0.68
C GLN A 63 -0.25 5.98 0.59
N TYR A 64 0.59 6.47 1.52
CA TYR A 64 0.10 7.16 2.71
C TYR A 64 -0.61 8.48 2.36
N ALA A 65 -0.13 9.22 1.36
CA ALA A 65 -0.82 10.43 0.88
C ALA A 65 -2.20 10.10 0.26
N ALA A 66 -2.33 8.98 -0.43
CA ALA A 66 -3.62 8.50 -0.95
C ALA A 66 -4.57 8.08 0.18
N GLU A 67 -4.08 7.41 1.23
CA GLU A 67 -4.88 7.10 2.42
C GLU A 67 -5.35 8.37 3.14
N ALA A 68 -4.50 9.39 3.27
CA ALA A 68 -4.89 10.67 3.83
C ALA A 68 -6.03 11.30 3.04
N LYS A 69 -5.95 11.32 1.71
CA LYS A 69 -7.04 11.82 0.84
C LYS A 69 -8.35 11.03 1.04
N ARG A 70 -8.25 9.70 1.20
CA ARG A 70 -9.41 8.84 1.46
C ARG A 70 -10.09 9.23 2.77
N HIS A 71 -9.33 9.37 3.85
CA HIS A 71 -9.86 9.77 5.15
C HIS A 71 -10.41 11.19 5.12
N SER A 72 -9.80 12.12 4.40
CA SER A 72 -10.34 13.46 4.18
C SER A 72 -11.71 13.43 3.50
N ALA A 73 -11.85 12.64 2.43
CA ALA A 73 -13.13 12.49 1.72
C ALA A 73 -14.21 11.87 2.61
N MET A 74 -13.88 10.85 3.40
CA MET A 74 -14.80 10.25 4.38
C MET A 74 -15.22 11.26 5.46
N ALA A 75 -14.29 12.06 6.00
CA ALA A 75 -14.61 13.09 6.99
C ALA A 75 -15.59 14.12 6.43
N GLN A 76 -15.38 14.59 5.20
CA GLN A 76 -16.29 15.50 4.52
C GLN A 76 -17.68 14.88 4.29
N ALA A 77 -17.74 13.60 3.90
CA ALA A 77 -18.99 12.88 3.71
C ALA A 77 -19.78 12.74 5.03
N PHE A 78 -19.12 12.43 6.14
CA PHE A 78 -19.74 12.40 7.47
C PHE A 78 -20.29 13.77 7.89
N ILE A 79 -19.56 14.86 7.60
CA ILE A 79 -19.99 16.23 7.92
C ILE A 79 -21.19 16.65 7.05
N ALA A 80 -21.17 16.31 5.76
CA ALA A 80 -22.23 16.66 4.82
C ALA A 80 -23.51 15.84 5.02
N SER A 81 -23.47 14.74 5.76
CA SER A 81 -24.62 13.86 5.98
C SER A 81 -25.76 14.59 6.70
N PRO A 82 -26.96 14.69 6.10
CA PRO A 82 -28.09 15.39 6.71
C PRO A 82 -28.61 14.72 7.98
N ILE A 83 -28.28 13.45 8.18
CA ILE A 83 -28.74 12.61 9.27
C ILE A 83 -28.03 12.97 10.60
N ARG A 84 -26.84 13.57 10.52
CA ARG A 84 -25.93 13.82 11.65
C ARG A 84 -25.55 15.29 11.83
N ARG A 85 -26.51 16.19 11.72
CA ARG A 85 -26.28 17.63 11.96
C ARG A 85 -26.14 17.97 13.46
N THR A 86 -25.40 17.19 14.23
CA THR A 86 -25.04 17.53 15.60
C THR A 86 -23.70 18.26 15.65
N ALA A 87 -23.51 19.13 16.64
CA ALA A 87 -22.28 19.90 16.81
C ALA A 87 -21.02 19.06 16.96
N ALA A 88 -21.15 17.80 17.35
CA ALA A 88 -20.06 16.83 17.46
C ALA A 88 -20.29 15.69 16.46
N ASN A 89 -19.30 15.42 15.59
CA ASN A 89 -19.34 14.30 14.66
C ASN A 89 -18.09 13.42 14.86
N PRO A 90 -18.11 12.50 15.85
CA PRO A 90 -16.94 11.68 16.17
C PRO A 90 -16.39 10.90 14.98
N ALA A 91 -17.27 10.44 14.06
CA ALA A 91 -16.82 9.73 12.87
C ALA A 91 -15.97 10.62 11.94
N ALA A 92 -16.36 11.88 11.77
CA ALA A 92 -15.56 12.84 11.02
C ALA A 92 -14.23 13.16 11.74
N ASP A 93 -14.25 13.24 13.07
CA ASP A 93 -13.04 13.58 13.84
C ASP A 93 -12.02 12.44 13.79
N HIS A 94 -12.43 11.17 13.88
CA HIS A 94 -11.56 10.01 13.64
C HIS A 94 -10.93 10.04 12.24
N CYS A 95 -11.72 10.30 11.22
CA CYS A 95 -11.20 10.41 9.85
C CYS A 95 -10.21 11.57 9.69
N LYS A 96 -10.48 12.75 10.25
CA LYS A 96 -9.54 13.89 10.25
C LYS A 96 -8.23 13.54 10.98
N ARG A 97 -8.31 12.82 12.09
CA ARG A 97 -7.11 12.40 12.82
C ARG A 97 -6.29 11.42 12.00
N LEU A 98 -6.92 10.42 11.36
CA LEU A 98 -6.25 9.49 10.46
C LEU A 98 -5.66 10.20 9.23
N GLU A 99 -6.35 11.18 8.64
CA GLU A 99 -5.78 12.04 7.59
C GLU A 99 -4.47 12.68 8.04
N GLN A 100 -4.46 13.33 9.20
CA GLN A 100 -3.26 14.01 9.73
C GLN A 100 -2.10 13.04 9.98
N LEU A 101 -2.37 11.87 10.57
CA LEU A 101 -1.35 10.86 10.83
C LEU A 101 -0.74 10.33 9.53
N ASN A 102 -1.58 10.00 8.54
CA ASN A 102 -1.12 9.53 7.24
C ASN A 102 -0.31 10.60 6.49
N LEU A 103 -0.66 11.89 6.60
CA LEU A 103 0.15 12.99 6.05
C LEU A 103 1.53 13.07 6.72
N GLN A 104 1.61 12.87 8.04
CA GLN A 104 2.88 12.86 8.76
C GLN A 104 3.74 11.65 8.36
N SER A 105 3.13 10.47 8.19
CA SER A 105 3.79 9.26 7.69
C SER A 105 4.34 9.48 6.28
N ALA A 106 3.53 10.06 5.37
CA ALA A 106 3.95 10.39 4.01
C ALA A 106 5.14 11.38 4.01
N ALA A 107 5.10 12.42 4.85
CA ALA A 107 6.19 13.39 4.96
C ALA A 107 7.49 12.74 5.49
N THR A 108 7.37 11.85 6.49
CA THR A 108 8.53 11.14 7.06
C THR A 108 9.15 10.18 6.04
N LEU A 109 8.33 9.50 5.25
CA LEU A 109 8.79 8.62 4.16
C LEU A 109 9.49 9.41 3.05
N ARG A 110 9.00 10.61 2.68
CA ARG A 110 9.70 11.49 1.72
C ARG A 110 11.06 11.95 2.25
N GLN A 111 11.17 12.24 3.55
CA GLN A 111 12.46 12.57 4.17
C GLN A 111 13.43 11.37 4.10
N LEU A 112 12.94 10.16 4.35
CA LEU A 112 13.74 8.95 4.26
C LEU A 112 14.15 8.64 2.81
N ALA A 113 13.28 8.85 1.84
CA ALA A 113 13.59 8.74 0.41
C ALA A 113 14.68 9.74 0.01
N ALA A 114 14.53 11.02 0.37
CA ALA A 114 15.54 12.05 0.11
C ALA A 114 16.90 11.77 0.78
N TYR A 115 16.88 11.17 1.98
CA TYR A 115 18.11 10.72 2.63
C TYR A 115 18.84 9.67 1.78
N HIS A 116 18.14 8.69 1.24
CA HIS A 116 18.71 7.68 0.37
C HIS A 116 19.11 8.23 -1.00
N GLU A 117 18.36 9.17 -1.56
CA GLU A 117 18.74 9.88 -2.78
C GLU A 117 20.11 10.56 -2.61
N GLY A 118 20.32 11.26 -1.50
CA GLY A 118 21.61 11.89 -1.17
C GLY A 118 22.78 10.89 -1.07
N LEU A 119 22.52 9.67 -0.59
CA LEU A 119 23.54 8.61 -0.50
C LEU A 119 23.77 7.88 -1.84
N GLY A 120 22.78 7.87 -2.72
CA GLY A 120 22.85 7.31 -4.08
C GLY A 120 23.41 8.28 -5.12
N ALA A 121 23.69 9.53 -4.75
CA ALA A 121 24.09 10.61 -5.67
C ALA A 121 25.28 10.21 -6.54
N GLY A 122 25.05 10.08 -7.83
CA GLY A 122 25.98 9.63 -8.86
C GLY A 122 25.39 8.62 -9.85
N LYS A 123 24.19 8.07 -9.60
CA LYS A 123 23.47 7.19 -10.54
C LYS A 123 22.04 7.66 -10.71
N THR A 124 21.64 7.90 -11.95
CA THR A 124 20.31 8.36 -12.35
C THR A 124 19.21 7.45 -11.80
N SER A 125 18.43 7.97 -10.85
CA SER A 125 17.19 7.34 -10.41
C SER A 125 16.17 7.39 -11.52
N ALA A 126 15.66 6.24 -11.94
CA ALA A 126 14.49 6.19 -12.81
C ALA A 126 13.29 6.73 -12.01
N LYS A 127 12.65 7.78 -12.54
CA LYS A 127 11.43 8.35 -11.95
C LYS A 127 10.38 7.24 -11.76
N PRO A 128 9.78 7.09 -10.57
CA PRO A 128 8.77 6.06 -10.34
C PRO A 128 7.59 6.26 -11.29
N ARG A 129 7.30 5.24 -12.10
CA ARG A 129 6.04 5.15 -12.84
C ARG A 129 4.98 4.67 -11.88
N GLY A 130 3.95 5.48 -11.70
CA GLY A 130 2.66 5.22 -11.07
C GLY A 130 2.66 4.17 -9.95
N ALA A 131 2.22 4.57 -8.77
CA ALA A 131 1.99 3.66 -7.65
C ALA A 131 0.94 2.61 -8.06
N GLU A 132 1.38 1.40 -8.38
CA GLU A 132 0.47 0.28 -8.46
C GLU A 132 -0.11 0.04 -7.06
N ARG A 133 -1.43 -0.15 -7.02
CA ARG A 133 -2.20 -0.37 -5.79
C ARG A 133 -1.56 -1.50 -4.99
N PHE A 134 -1.22 -1.25 -3.75
CA PHE A 134 -0.77 -2.29 -2.82
C PHE A 134 -1.95 -3.23 -2.55
N GLU A 135 -2.03 -4.34 -3.28
CA GLU A 135 -2.93 -5.44 -2.99
C GLU A 135 -2.28 -6.30 -1.89
N GLY A 136 -2.52 -5.90 -0.66
CA GLY A 136 -2.17 -6.73 0.49
C GLY A 136 -3.06 -7.96 0.54
N GLY A 137 -2.47 -9.13 0.30
CA GLY A 137 -3.02 -10.43 0.66
C GLY A 137 -4.26 -10.89 -0.13
N ALA A 138 -4.37 -12.19 -0.39
CA ALA A 138 -5.51 -12.85 -1.02
C ALA A 138 -6.80 -12.69 -0.17
N GLY A 139 -7.47 -11.55 -0.32
CA GLY A 139 -8.75 -11.17 0.26
C GLY A 139 -9.58 -10.43 -0.78
N ALA A 140 -10.85 -10.21 -0.52
CA ALA A 140 -11.70 -9.36 -1.36
C ALA A 140 -11.00 -8.01 -1.62
N PRO A 141 -11.13 -7.43 -2.82
CA PRO A 141 -10.50 -6.16 -3.15
C PRO A 141 -10.90 -5.10 -2.12
N ALA A 142 -9.93 -4.34 -1.63
CA ALA A 142 -10.19 -3.28 -0.67
C ALA A 142 -11.18 -2.25 -1.27
N PRO A 143 -12.15 -1.76 -0.49
CA PRO A 143 -13.14 -0.81 -0.97
C PRO A 143 -12.46 0.46 -1.51
N THR A 144 -13.00 1.00 -2.58
CA THR A 144 -12.51 2.23 -3.22
C THR A 144 -12.80 3.46 -2.36
N THR A 145 -12.15 4.57 -2.65
CA THR A 145 -12.43 5.85 -1.97
C THR A 145 -13.88 6.28 -2.19
N GLU A 146 -14.41 6.07 -3.40
CA GLU A 146 -15.77 6.40 -3.78
C GLU A 146 -16.79 5.58 -2.99
N GLU A 147 -16.57 4.27 -2.87
CA GLU A 147 -17.44 3.36 -2.09
C GLU A 147 -17.46 3.75 -0.62
N LEU A 148 -16.30 4.02 -0.02
CA LEU A 148 -16.20 4.43 1.38
C LEU A 148 -16.83 5.80 1.63
N THR A 149 -16.66 6.74 0.70
CA THR A 149 -17.27 8.07 0.79
C THR A 149 -18.78 7.98 0.70
N ALA A 150 -19.31 7.17 -0.25
CA ALA A 150 -20.75 6.93 -0.38
C ALA A 150 -21.31 6.23 0.87
N LEU A 151 -20.58 5.27 1.43
CA LEU A 151 -20.96 4.58 2.66
C LEU A 151 -20.98 5.56 3.86
N ALA A 152 -19.96 6.41 4.00
CA ALA A 152 -19.89 7.43 5.06
C ALA A 152 -21.04 8.44 4.99
N ALA A 153 -21.40 8.87 3.76
CA ALA A 153 -22.48 9.84 3.54
C ALA A 153 -23.87 9.31 3.96
N LYS A 154 -24.12 8.03 3.77
CA LYS A 154 -25.45 7.40 4.01
C LYS A 154 -25.51 6.57 5.30
N ALA A 155 -24.42 6.39 6.02
CA ALA A 155 -24.31 5.46 7.16
C ALA A 155 -25.37 5.74 8.23
N ASN A 156 -26.49 5.03 8.20
CA ASN A 156 -27.62 5.16 9.13
C ASN A 156 -28.25 3.82 9.50
N THR A 157 -27.79 2.71 8.95
CA THR A 157 -28.26 1.37 9.29
C THR A 157 -27.21 0.59 10.04
N PRO A 158 -27.61 -0.45 10.83
CA PRO A 158 -26.64 -1.36 11.44
C PRO A 158 -25.67 -1.99 10.43
N ALA A 159 -26.16 -2.30 9.22
CA ALA A 159 -25.31 -2.87 8.15
C ALA A 159 -24.22 -1.89 7.68
N ASP A 160 -24.59 -0.61 7.48
CA ASP A 160 -23.61 0.42 7.10
C ASP A 160 -22.52 0.59 8.17
N HIS A 161 -22.93 0.62 9.44
CA HIS A 161 -21.98 0.73 10.56
C HIS A 161 -21.10 -0.50 10.71
N ASN A 162 -21.62 -1.70 10.49
CA ASN A 162 -20.83 -2.92 10.49
C ASN A 162 -19.80 -2.91 9.35
N ALA A 163 -20.17 -2.45 8.16
CA ALA A 163 -19.22 -2.33 7.04
C ALA A 163 -18.08 -1.33 7.35
N LEU A 164 -18.40 -0.18 7.96
CA LEU A 164 -17.39 0.79 8.41
C LEU A 164 -16.52 0.23 9.54
N GLN A 165 -17.09 -0.50 10.48
CA GLN A 165 -16.34 -1.20 11.53
C GLN A 165 -15.29 -2.14 10.92
N GLU A 166 -15.69 -3.00 9.98
CA GLU A 166 -14.78 -3.94 9.32
C GLU A 166 -13.67 -3.23 8.55
N TYR A 167 -13.99 -2.13 7.84
CA TYR A 167 -12.98 -1.31 7.19
C TYR A 167 -11.93 -0.80 8.19
N PHE A 168 -12.35 -0.19 9.31
CA PHE A 168 -11.42 0.35 10.29
C PHE A 168 -10.65 -0.74 11.04
N LEU A 169 -11.23 -1.91 11.31
CA LEU A 169 -10.50 -3.06 11.86
C LEU A 169 -9.41 -3.57 10.92
N THR A 170 -9.71 -3.62 9.63
CA THR A 170 -8.73 -3.99 8.60
C THR A 170 -7.60 -2.96 8.50
N ALA A 171 -7.94 -1.67 8.54
CA ALA A 171 -6.95 -0.59 8.59
C ALA A 171 -6.06 -0.68 9.83
N ALA A 172 -6.64 -0.92 11.02
CA ALA A 172 -5.89 -1.07 12.27
C ALA A 172 -4.88 -2.23 12.22
N LYS A 173 -5.28 -3.38 11.66
CA LYS A 173 -4.38 -4.53 11.47
C LYS A 173 -3.21 -4.16 10.55
N ARG A 174 -3.49 -3.47 9.43
CA ARG A 174 -2.46 -3.02 8.49
C ARG A 174 -1.47 -2.05 9.15
N TYR A 175 -1.96 -1.05 9.87
CA TYR A 175 -1.11 -0.10 10.59
C TYR A 175 -0.25 -0.78 11.67
N THR A 176 -0.80 -1.78 12.37
CA THR A 176 -0.03 -2.58 13.33
C THR A 176 1.10 -3.34 12.64
N ALA A 177 0.85 -3.95 11.48
CA ALA A 177 1.89 -4.61 10.68
C ALA A 177 2.97 -3.62 10.23
N ASN A 178 2.58 -2.45 9.71
CA ASN A 178 3.49 -1.39 9.31
C ASN A 178 4.38 -0.91 10.48
N ALA A 179 3.81 -0.76 11.68
CA ALA A 179 4.57 -0.40 12.87
C ALA A 179 5.68 -1.41 13.17
N ASN A 180 5.37 -2.70 13.08
CA ASN A 180 6.35 -3.77 13.30
C ASN A 180 7.45 -3.79 12.23
N GLU A 181 7.10 -3.57 10.96
CA GLU A 181 8.06 -3.46 9.86
C GLU A 181 9.00 -2.28 10.08
N HIS A 182 8.49 -1.11 10.45
CA HIS A 182 9.30 0.06 10.73
C HIS A 182 10.23 -0.15 11.94
N VAL A 183 9.80 -0.87 12.98
CA VAL A 183 10.69 -1.27 14.09
C VAL A 183 11.83 -2.16 13.59
N ALA A 184 11.53 -3.15 12.76
CA ALA A 184 12.55 -4.04 12.20
C ALA A 184 13.55 -3.29 11.30
N MET A 185 13.07 -2.35 10.48
CA MET A 185 13.92 -1.48 9.67
C MET A 185 14.80 -0.58 10.54
N ALA A 186 14.26 0.03 11.60
CA ALA A 186 15.03 0.85 12.53
C ALA A 186 16.18 0.05 13.17
N GLN A 187 15.92 -1.19 13.57
CA GLN A 187 16.93 -2.09 14.11
C GLN A 187 18.01 -2.41 13.06
N ALA A 188 17.60 -2.69 11.81
CA ALA A 188 18.54 -2.95 10.73
C ALA A 188 19.47 -1.75 10.47
N TYR A 189 18.96 -0.53 10.48
CA TYR A 189 19.75 0.70 10.29
C TYR A 189 20.76 0.94 11.41
N ARG A 190 20.42 0.70 12.68
CA ARG A 190 21.27 0.98 13.84
C ARG A 190 22.62 0.27 13.78
N GLY A 191 22.70 -0.88 13.14
CA GLY A 191 23.95 -1.64 12.96
C GLY A 191 24.81 -1.18 11.78
N THR A 192 24.46 -0.09 11.09
CA THR A 192 25.10 0.35 9.85
C THR A 192 25.71 1.75 9.96
N ARG A 193 26.50 2.14 8.93
CA ARG A 193 27.03 3.52 8.80
C ARG A 193 25.96 4.57 8.57
N ILE A 194 24.74 4.16 8.17
CA ILE A 194 23.59 5.00 7.88
C ILE A 194 22.55 4.95 9.00
N SER A 195 23.03 4.78 10.24
CA SER A 195 22.18 4.64 11.43
C SER A 195 21.21 5.82 11.67
N GLN A 196 21.49 7.00 11.10
CA GLN A 196 20.59 8.15 11.18
C GLN A 196 19.21 7.87 10.57
N ALA A 197 19.12 6.99 9.57
CA ALA A 197 17.85 6.59 8.99
C ALA A 197 16.92 5.87 9.99
N ALA A 198 17.47 5.28 11.05
CA ALA A 198 16.68 4.65 12.11
C ALA A 198 15.70 5.62 12.76
N VAL A 199 16.05 6.89 12.91
CA VAL A 199 15.17 7.91 13.51
C VAL A 199 13.88 8.09 12.71
N HIS A 200 13.96 8.05 11.39
CA HIS A 200 12.77 8.11 10.53
C HIS A 200 11.89 6.86 10.70
N CYS A 201 12.50 5.67 10.76
CA CYS A 201 11.77 4.43 10.98
C CYS A 201 11.14 4.36 12.38
N ASP A 202 11.83 4.83 13.43
CA ASP A 202 11.25 4.93 14.78
C ASP A 202 10.02 5.86 14.79
N ARG A 203 10.12 7.01 14.10
CA ARG A 203 8.98 7.93 13.96
C ARG A 203 7.83 7.28 13.19
N LEU A 204 8.10 6.59 12.09
CA LEU A 204 7.09 5.86 11.32
C LEU A 204 6.42 4.78 12.16
N ALA A 205 7.20 4.04 12.96
CA ALA A 205 6.65 3.04 13.88
C ALA A 205 5.70 3.65 14.93
N ALA A 206 6.05 4.84 15.46
CA ALA A 206 5.18 5.56 16.38
C ALA A 206 3.90 6.05 15.70
N LEU A 207 4.01 6.68 14.54
CA LEU A 207 2.85 7.13 13.75
C LEU A 207 1.92 5.96 13.40
N SER A 208 2.46 4.83 12.96
CA SER A 208 1.64 3.66 12.62
C SER A 208 0.94 3.05 13.84
N ARG A 209 1.52 3.14 15.05
CA ARG A 209 0.80 2.76 16.27
C ARG A 209 -0.35 3.71 16.60
N ASP A 210 -0.15 5.01 16.41
CA ASP A 210 -1.19 6.02 16.59
C ASP A 210 -2.31 5.84 15.56
N GLU A 211 -1.98 5.55 14.29
CA GLU A 211 -2.93 5.21 13.24
C GLU A 211 -3.74 3.96 13.58
N ALA A 212 -3.08 2.90 14.09
CA ALA A 212 -3.74 1.66 14.50
C ALA A 212 -4.71 1.88 15.67
N LYS A 213 -4.30 2.69 16.66
CA LYS A 213 -5.14 3.08 17.79
C LYS A 213 -6.37 3.84 17.31
N GLU A 214 -6.18 4.88 16.51
CA GLU A 214 -7.25 5.73 15.99
C GLU A 214 -8.26 4.91 15.16
N ALA A 215 -7.77 4.02 14.29
CA ALA A 215 -8.63 3.13 13.51
C ALA A 215 -9.40 2.14 14.41
N THR A 216 -8.80 1.66 15.50
CA THR A 216 -9.47 0.79 16.47
C THR A 216 -10.59 1.54 17.20
N GLU A 217 -10.36 2.78 17.59
CA GLU A 217 -11.37 3.63 18.24
C GLU A 217 -12.53 3.96 17.29
N ALA A 218 -12.23 4.26 16.02
CA ALA A 218 -13.25 4.43 14.98
C ALA A 218 -14.09 3.16 14.78
N ALA A 219 -13.46 2.00 14.73
CA ALA A 219 -14.18 0.72 14.64
C ALA A 219 -15.09 0.47 15.86
N ALA A 220 -14.62 0.74 17.07
CA ALA A 220 -15.40 0.60 18.29
C ALA A 220 -16.62 1.53 18.29
N MET A 221 -16.46 2.78 17.86
CA MET A 221 -17.56 3.72 17.70
C MET A 221 -18.60 3.20 16.70
N HIS A 222 -18.20 2.72 15.54
CA HIS A 222 -19.14 2.17 14.54
C HIS A 222 -19.86 0.92 15.05
N LYS A 223 -19.19 0.06 15.82
CA LYS A 223 -19.83 -1.07 16.51
C LYS A 223 -20.94 -0.62 17.46
N GLN A 224 -20.69 0.44 18.25
CA GLN A 224 -21.71 1.00 19.16
C GLN A 224 -22.91 1.54 18.37
N LEU A 225 -22.65 2.28 17.29
CA LEU A 225 -23.70 2.84 16.44
C LEU A 225 -24.54 1.75 15.78
N ALA A 226 -23.95 0.64 15.35
CA ALA A 226 -24.69 -0.51 14.82
C ALA A 226 -25.63 -1.14 15.85
N GLY A 227 -25.31 -1.08 17.15
CA GLY A 227 -26.15 -1.60 18.22
C GLY A 227 -27.30 -0.67 18.65
N VAL A 228 -27.21 0.63 18.36
CA VAL A 228 -28.20 1.65 18.79
C VAL A 228 -29.28 1.89 17.72
N VAL A 229 -28.94 1.76 16.44
CA VAL A 229 -29.87 1.93 15.34
C VAL A 229 -30.79 0.70 15.25
N ARG A 230 -32.07 0.86 15.61
CA ARG A 230 -33.12 -0.16 15.51
C ARG A 230 -34.18 0.25 14.48
#